data_2208494674ba569fe6c48b019f0826fa
#
_entry.id   2208494674ba569fe6c48b019f0826fa
#
_cell.length_a   1.000
_cell.length_b   1.000
_cell.length_c   1.000
_cell.angle_alpha   90.00
_cell.angle_beta   90.00
_cell.angle_gamma   90.00
#
_symmetry.space_group_name_H-M   'P 1'
#
loop_
_entity.id
_entity.type
_entity.pdbx_description
1 polymer ?
#
loop_
_entity_poly.entity_id
_entity_poly.type
_entity_poly.pdbx_seq_one_letter_code
_entity_poly.pdbx_strand_id
1 'polypeptide(L)'
;DAVLPTMGGQPALNLCIEADEKGVWEKYGVRIIGVDIDAINITEDREEFKQLMQTIDIGCAPSRTATSYLEGKEIAQEFGFPLCIRASYTLGGTGAAFVHKAEDFDEMLKRGMAASPIHEVMIDKALLGWKEYELELLRDKNDNVIIICSIENMDPMGIHTGDSITVAPAMTLSDTTYQRMRDMAIKMMRAIGDFAGGCNVQFAVSPDEKEEIIAIEINPRVSRSSALASKATGYPIAKIASKLAIGYTLDELDNQITKSTSAYFEPTLDYVIVKIPRWNFEKFDGA
;
A
#
# COMPACT_ATOMS: atom_id res chain seq x y z
N ASP A 1 28.35 7.55 7.19
CA ASP A 1 27.71 6.57 6.33
C ASP A 1 26.18 6.65 6.48
N ALA A 2 25.42 6.07 5.53
CA ALA A 2 23.98 6.08 5.55
C ALA A 2 23.40 4.77 4.99
N VAL A 3 22.17 4.43 5.37
CA VAL A 3 21.40 3.32 4.82
C VAL A 3 20.12 3.84 4.17
N LEU A 4 19.78 3.31 3.00
CA LEU A 4 18.55 3.62 2.27
C LEU A 4 17.68 2.34 2.22
N PRO A 5 16.74 2.16 3.18
CA PRO A 5 15.96 0.92 3.26
C PRO A 5 14.86 0.84 2.20
N THR A 6 14.42 1.98 1.65
CA THR A 6 13.25 2.09 0.74
C THR A 6 13.45 1.43 -0.62
N MET A 7 14.66 0.92 -0.92
CA MET A 7 14.99 0.24 -2.20
C MET A 7 15.04 -1.28 -2.09
N GLY A 8 14.94 -1.85 -0.89
CA GLY A 8 15.09 -3.29 -0.66
C GLY A 8 13.77 -4.04 -0.41
N GLY A 9 12.63 -3.38 -0.64
CA GLY A 9 11.31 -3.93 -0.35
C GLY A 9 11.04 -4.11 1.15
N GLN A 10 10.02 -4.89 1.48
CA GLN A 10 9.60 -5.12 2.86
C GLN A 10 10.72 -5.70 3.76
N PRO A 11 11.54 -6.67 3.30
CA PRO A 11 12.60 -7.20 4.16
C PRO A 11 13.62 -6.14 4.59
N ALA A 12 13.89 -5.12 3.75
CA ALA A 12 14.83 -4.06 4.11
C ALA A 12 14.25 -3.10 5.15
N LEU A 13 12.95 -2.80 5.08
CA LEU A 13 12.27 -2.01 6.11
C LEU A 13 12.27 -2.75 7.44
N ASN A 14 11.90 -4.03 7.46
CA ASN A 14 11.89 -4.84 8.67
C ASN A 14 13.27 -4.94 9.32
N LEU A 15 14.33 -5.17 8.53
CA LEU A 15 15.71 -5.19 9.03
C LEU A 15 16.15 -3.81 9.53
N CYS A 16 15.68 -2.74 8.92
CA CYS A 16 15.98 -1.38 9.36
C CYS A 16 15.42 -1.09 10.74
N ILE A 17 14.15 -1.48 10.99
CA ILE A 17 13.50 -1.38 12.30
C ILE A 17 14.25 -2.22 13.33
N GLU A 18 14.48 -3.51 13.03
CA GLU A 18 15.16 -4.42 13.95
C GLU A 18 16.57 -3.94 14.34
N ALA A 19 17.28 -3.34 13.40
CA ALA A 19 18.60 -2.79 13.65
C ALA A 19 18.54 -1.51 14.50
N ASP A 20 17.47 -0.70 14.34
CA ASP A 20 17.23 0.49 15.15
C ASP A 20 16.92 0.10 16.60
N GLU A 21 16.01 -0.82 16.82
CA GLU A 21 15.65 -1.35 18.14
C GLU A 21 16.86 -1.93 18.90
N LYS A 22 17.83 -2.47 18.16
CA LYS A 22 19.09 -2.99 18.73
C LYS A 22 20.17 -1.92 18.89
N GLY A 23 19.88 -0.64 18.58
CA GLY A 23 20.82 0.47 18.66
C GLY A 23 21.99 0.39 17.67
N VAL A 24 21.84 -0.36 16.57
CA VAL A 24 22.93 -0.59 15.61
C VAL A 24 23.29 0.72 14.90
N TRP A 25 22.28 1.48 14.47
CA TRP A 25 22.51 2.72 13.72
C TRP A 25 23.26 3.76 14.55
N GLU A 26 22.84 3.97 15.79
CA GLU A 26 23.50 4.89 16.72
C GLU A 26 24.94 4.43 17.03
N LYS A 27 25.11 3.14 17.34
CA LYS A 27 26.41 2.55 17.68
C LYS A 27 27.46 2.77 16.61
N TYR A 28 27.09 2.72 15.34
CA TYR A 28 28.01 2.84 14.21
C TYR A 28 27.92 4.21 13.49
N GLY A 29 27.11 5.14 14.01
CA GLY A 29 26.94 6.47 13.42
C GLY A 29 26.38 6.44 12.00
N VAL A 30 25.49 5.48 11.70
CA VAL A 30 24.85 5.31 10.39
C VAL A 30 23.51 6.04 10.39
N ARG A 31 23.30 6.92 9.42
CA ARG A 31 22.04 7.63 9.23
C ARG A 31 21.05 6.83 8.37
N ILE A 32 19.80 6.77 8.76
CA ILE A 32 18.72 6.30 7.89
C ILE A 32 18.33 7.48 6.99
N ILE A 33 18.21 7.24 5.69
CA ILE A 33 17.84 8.28 4.70
C ILE A 33 16.65 7.83 3.85
N GLY A 34 15.89 8.81 3.37
CA GLY A 34 14.73 8.59 2.51
C GLY A 34 13.42 8.34 3.27
N VAL A 35 13.50 7.80 4.49
CA VAL A 35 12.35 7.55 5.38
C VAL A 35 12.86 7.50 6.81
N ASP A 36 12.11 7.98 7.77
CA ASP A 36 12.40 7.77 9.19
C ASP A 36 11.73 6.49 9.74
N ILE A 37 12.14 6.07 10.93
CA ILE A 37 11.60 4.87 11.58
C ILE A 37 10.13 5.04 11.95
N ASP A 38 9.74 6.22 12.40
CA ASP A 38 8.35 6.49 12.78
C ASP A 38 7.42 6.39 11.57
N ALA A 39 7.83 6.92 10.40
CA ALA A 39 7.08 6.76 9.16
C ALA A 39 6.95 5.30 8.73
N ILE A 40 8.00 4.48 8.93
CA ILE A 40 7.92 3.04 8.64
C ILE A 40 6.91 2.39 9.60
N ASN A 41 7.02 2.62 10.91
CA ASN A 41 6.15 2.01 11.91
C ASN A 41 4.68 2.35 11.66
N ILE A 42 4.35 3.63 11.47
CA ILE A 42 2.99 4.10 11.18
C ILE A 42 2.41 3.43 9.92
N THR A 43 3.21 3.20 8.90
CA THR A 43 2.73 2.61 7.65
C THR A 43 2.62 1.09 7.71
N GLU A 44 3.38 0.44 8.57
CA GLU A 44 3.39 -1.03 8.73
C GLU A 44 2.37 -1.50 9.78
N ASP A 45 2.14 -0.71 10.83
CA ASP A 45 1.12 -1.02 11.83
C ASP A 45 -0.26 -0.54 11.37
N ARG A 46 -1.18 -1.49 11.24
CA ARG A 46 -2.53 -1.21 10.71
C ARG A 46 -3.36 -0.31 11.62
N GLU A 47 -3.19 -0.44 12.93
CA GLU A 47 -3.95 0.38 13.87
C GLU A 47 -3.41 1.81 13.90
N GLU A 48 -2.09 1.99 13.89
CA GLU A 48 -1.44 3.30 13.78
C GLU A 48 -1.78 3.97 12.45
N PHE A 49 -1.72 3.22 11.34
CA PHE A 49 -2.16 3.71 10.02
C PHE A 49 -3.60 4.19 10.04
N LYS A 50 -4.53 3.40 10.58
CA LYS A 50 -5.94 3.74 10.67
C LYS A 50 -6.18 4.99 11.53
N GLN A 51 -5.50 5.08 12.69
CA GLN A 51 -5.57 6.26 13.55
C GLN A 51 -5.06 7.50 12.81
N LEU A 52 -3.93 7.39 12.13
CA LEU A 52 -3.42 8.49 11.31
C LEU A 52 -4.42 8.91 10.23
N MET A 53 -5.01 7.97 9.50
CA MET A 53 -6.02 8.27 8.47
C MET A 53 -7.24 8.99 9.04
N GLN A 54 -7.68 8.62 10.24
CA GLN A 54 -8.77 9.31 10.94
C GLN A 54 -8.41 10.77 11.26
N THR A 55 -7.16 11.05 11.68
CA THR A 55 -6.73 12.43 11.99
C THR A 55 -6.73 13.35 10.78
N ILE A 56 -6.60 12.77 9.59
CA ILE A 56 -6.59 13.50 8.31
C ILE A 56 -7.88 13.33 7.51
N ASP A 57 -8.96 12.81 8.12
CA ASP A 57 -10.27 12.61 7.50
C ASP A 57 -10.21 11.81 6.19
N ILE A 58 -9.51 10.69 6.22
CA ILE A 58 -9.44 9.71 5.13
C ILE A 58 -10.04 8.39 5.61
N GLY A 59 -11.03 7.88 4.87
CA GLY A 59 -11.69 6.61 5.15
C GLY A 59 -10.76 5.42 4.95
N CYS A 60 -10.84 4.45 5.87
CA CYS A 60 -10.23 3.12 5.74
C CYS A 60 -11.31 2.04 5.83
N ALA A 61 -10.99 0.83 5.36
CA ALA A 61 -11.90 -0.29 5.55
C ALA A 61 -12.14 -0.52 7.06
N PRO A 62 -13.40 -0.66 7.48
CA PRO A 62 -13.68 -1.01 8.87
C PRO A 62 -12.97 -2.31 9.25
N SER A 63 -12.20 -2.25 10.33
CA SER A 63 -11.40 -3.35 10.84
C SER A 63 -11.35 -3.28 12.36
N ARG A 64 -11.49 -4.42 13.03
CA ARG A 64 -11.34 -4.55 14.47
C ARG A 64 -10.77 -5.90 14.84
N THR A 65 -9.97 -5.91 15.90
CA THR A 65 -9.44 -7.11 16.52
C THR A 65 -10.44 -7.67 17.54
N ALA A 66 -10.61 -8.99 17.53
CA ALA A 66 -11.39 -9.71 18.53
C ALA A 66 -10.50 -10.73 19.25
N THR A 67 -10.50 -10.68 20.58
CA THR A 67 -9.81 -11.61 21.48
C THR A 67 -10.77 -12.61 22.11
N SER A 68 -12.06 -12.42 21.90
CA SER A 68 -13.12 -13.31 22.36
C SER A 68 -14.17 -13.54 21.29
N TYR A 69 -14.89 -14.67 21.45
CA TYR A 69 -15.97 -15.03 20.56
C TYR A 69 -17.14 -14.02 20.60
N LEU A 70 -17.37 -13.43 21.77
CA LEU A 70 -18.42 -12.44 21.97
C LEU A 70 -18.09 -11.15 21.21
N GLU A 71 -16.87 -10.63 21.37
CA GLU A 71 -16.38 -9.46 20.62
C GLU A 71 -16.48 -9.68 19.10
N GLY A 72 -16.08 -10.87 18.63
CA GLY A 72 -16.18 -11.19 17.21
C GLY A 72 -17.62 -11.11 16.69
N LYS A 73 -18.61 -11.54 17.47
CA LYS A 73 -20.03 -11.41 17.09
C LYS A 73 -20.53 -9.97 17.08
N GLU A 74 -20.10 -9.17 18.06
CA GLU A 74 -20.45 -7.74 18.10
C GLU A 74 -19.91 -7.01 16.88
N ILE A 75 -18.65 -7.28 16.50
CA ILE A 75 -18.03 -6.72 15.30
C ILE A 75 -18.77 -7.15 14.03
N ALA A 76 -19.17 -8.42 13.95
CA ALA A 76 -19.90 -8.92 12.79
C ALA A 76 -21.31 -8.29 12.68
N GLN A 77 -21.98 -7.99 13.78
CA GLN A 77 -23.24 -7.27 13.79
C GLN A 77 -23.09 -5.82 13.36
N GLU A 78 -22.00 -5.16 13.79
CA GLU A 78 -21.70 -3.77 13.44
C GLU A 78 -21.35 -3.62 11.96
N PHE A 79 -20.42 -4.46 11.46
CA PHE A 79 -19.91 -4.33 10.09
C PHE A 79 -20.85 -4.93 9.04
N GLY A 80 -21.67 -5.90 9.41
CA GLY A 80 -22.49 -6.69 8.47
C GLY A 80 -21.61 -7.50 7.50
N PHE A 81 -22.26 -8.34 6.71
CA PHE A 81 -21.55 -9.22 5.77
C PHE A 81 -21.44 -8.58 4.37
N PRO A 82 -20.45 -8.98 3.53
CA PRO A 82 -19.42 -9.97 3.79
C PRO A 82 -18.27 -9.44 4.67
N LEU A 83 -17.56 -10.38 5.35
CA LEU A 83 -16.44 -10.11 6.24
C LEU A 83 -15.21 -10.94 5.83
N CYS A 84 -14.02 -10.46 6.21
CA CYS A 84 -12.78 -11.21 6.16
C CYS A 84 -12.30 -11.44 7.60
N ILE A 85 -12.05 -12.69 7.99
CA ILE A 85 -11.45 -13.06 9.27
C ILE A 85 -10.01 -13.45 9.00
N ARG A 86 -9.07 -12.93 9.78
CA ARG A 86 -7.65 -13.27 9.70
C ARG A 86 -7.12 -13.56 11.10
N ALA A 87 -6.52 -14.74 11.27
CA ALA A 87 -5.87 -15.10 12.50
C ALA A 87 -4.60 -14.27 12.69
N SER A 88 -4.42 -13.66 13.87
CA SER A 88 -3.22 -12.89 14.20
C SER A 88 -2.02 -13.84 14.40
N TYR A 89 -0.83 -13.36 14.04
CA TYR A 89 0.45 -14.08 14.18
C TYR A 89 0.51 -15.42 13.44
N THR A 90 -0.15 -15.51 12.27
CA THR A 90 -0.07 -16.68 11.38
C THR A 90 0.63 -16.35 10.07
N LEU A 91 1.23 -17.37 9.45
CA LEU A 91 1.90 -17.25 8.15
C LEU A 91 1.06 -17.88 7.03
N GLY A 92 1.19 -17.33 5.82
CA GLY A 92 0.60 -17.92 4.61
C GLY A 92 -0.92 -17.96 4.60
N GLY A 93 -1.59 -17.06 5.33
CA GLY A 93 -3.06 -17.01 5.36
C GLY A 93 -3.73 -18.11 6.17
N THR A 94 -2.98 -18.84 7.01
CA THR A 94 -3.53 -19.88 7.89
C THR A 94 -4.61 -19.28 8.80
N GLY A 95 -5.81 -19.89 8.80
CA GLY A 95 -6.96 -19.38 9.57
C GLY A 95 -7.68 -18.17 8.97
N ALA A 96 -7.25 -17.70 7.78
CA ALA A 96 -7.98 -16.67 7.05
C ALA A 96 -9.23 -17.26 6.37
N ALA A 97 -10.33 -16.50 6.41
CA ALA A 97 -11.58 -16.89 5.77
C ALA A 97 -12.38 -15.67 5.31
N PHE A 98 -12.98 -15.78 4.12
CA PHE A 98 -14.05 -14.88 3.70
C PHE A 98 -15.39 -15.44 4.15
N VAL A 99 -16.18 -14.63 4.83
CA VAL A 99 -17.50 -14.99 5.36
C VAL A 99 -18.56 -14.17 4.63
N HIS A 100 -19.29 -14.82 3.76
CA HIS A 100 -20.31 -14.16 2.96
C HIS A 100 -21.64 -14.00 3.69
N LYS A 101 -21.95 -14.93 4.60
CA LYS A 101 -23.25 -14.97 5.30
C LYS A 101 -23.07 -15.18 6.80
N ALA A 102 -24.04 -14.70 7.57
CA ALA A 102 -24.04 -14.83 9.03
C ALA A 102 -24.01 -16.29 9.51
N GLU A 103 -24.59 -17.20 8.74
CA GLU A 103 -24.68 -18.63 9.07
C GLU A 103 -23.30 -19.30 9.19
N ASP A 104 -22.35 -18.86 8.36
CA ASP A 104 -20.99 -19.43 8.31
C ASP A 104 -20.04 -18.78 9.32
N PHE A 105 -20.45 -17.64 9.91
CA PHE A 105 -19.54 -16.80 10.70
C PHE A 105 -19.01 -17.50 11.94
N ASP A 106 -19.87 -18.18 12.68
CA ASP A 106 -19.53 -18.82 13.95
C ASP A 106 -18.44 -19.91 13.79
N GLU A 107 -18.53 -20.68 12.73
CA GLU A 107 -17.56 -21.73 12.41
C GLU A 107 -16.20 -21.10 12.00
N MET A 108 -16.25 -20.11 11.10
CA MET A 108 -15.05 -19.45 10.61
C MET A 108 -14.32 -18.64 11.71
N LEU A 109 -15.08 -17.99 12.59
CA LEU A 109 -14.51 -17.30 13.75
C LEU A 109 -13.78 -18.27 14.70
N LYS A 110 -14.41 -19.41 15.04
CA LYS A 110 -13.78 -20.45 15.86
C LYS A 110 -12.49 -20.97 15.25
N ARG A 111 -12.53 -21.24 13.93
CA ARG A 111 -11.36 -21.71 13.19
C ARG A 111 -10.22 -20.68 13.18
N GLY A 112 -10.55 -19.40 12.94
CA GLY A 112 -9.58 -18.31 12.98
C GLY A 112 -8.93 -18.15 14.36
N MET A 113 -9.74 -18.11 15.42
CA MET A 113 -9.24 -18.01 16.79
C MET A 113 -8.36 -19.21 17.20
N ALA A 114 -8.76 -20.42 16.79
CA ALA A 114 -7.95 -21.62 17.07
C ALA A 114 -6.62 -21.65 16.30
N ALA A 115 -6.55 -21.02 15.16
CA ALA A 115 -5.33 -20.92 14.35
C ALA A 115 -4.32 -19.92 14.93
N SER A 116 -4.79 -18.88 15.64
CA SER A 116 -3.94 -17.88 16.27
C SER A 116 -3.28 -18.41 17.55
N PRO A 117 -1.96 -18.27 17.71
CA PRO A 117 -1.25 -18.67 18.94
C PRO A 117 -1.75 -17.97 20.22
N ILE A 118 -2.33 -16.78 20.05
CA ILE A 118 -2.84 -15.93 21.15
C ILE A 118 -4.37 -15.85 21.15
N HIS A 119 -5.06 -16.68 20.35
CA HIS A 119 -6.51 -16.69 20.21
C HIS A 119 -7.11 -15.34 19.80
N GLU A 120 -6.43 -14.62 18.93
CA GLU A 120 -6.82 -13.33 18.43
C GLU A 120 -7.07 -13.38 16.91
N VAL A 121 -8.12 -12.71 16.47
CA VAL A 121 -8.44 -12.54 15.05
C VAL A 121 -8.69 -11.09 14.71
N MET A 122 -8.30 -10.68 13.52
CA MET A 122 -8.73 -9.44 12.92
C MET A 122 -9.95 -9.71 12.03
N ILE A 123 -10.98 -8.90 12.18
CA ILE A 123 -12.21 -8.94 11.38
C ILE A 123 -12.29 -7.66 10.58
N ASP A 124 -12.27 -7.79 9.25
CA ASP A 124 -12.35 -6.67 8.32
C ASP A 124 -13.68 -6.72 7.55
N LYS A 125 -14.24 -5.55 7.25
CA LYS A 125 -15.29 -5.45 6.24
C LYS A 125 -14.73 -5.85 4.88
N ALA A 126 -15.28 -6.87 4.24
CA ALA A 126 -14.83 -7.27 2.91
C ALA A 126 -15.36 -6.31 1.85
N LEU A 127 -14.45 -5.84 0.99
CA LEU A 127 -14.73 -4.89 -0.08
C LEU A 127 -14.99 -5.61 -1.42
N LEU A 128 -15.81 -6.64 -1.39
CA LEU A 128 -16.10 -7.42 -2.59
C LEU A 128 -16.81 -6.56 -3.64
N GLY A 129 -16.30 -6.61 -4.88
CA GLY A 129 -16.82 -5.83 -5.98
C GLY A 129 -16.33 -4.37 -6.06
N TRP A 130 -15.57 -3.92 -5.07
CA TRP A 130 -14.88 -2.65 -5.17
C TRP A 130 -13.74 -2.74 -6.18
N LYS A 131 -13.40 -1.61 -6.78
CA LYS A 131 -12.27 -1.49 -7.70
C LYS A 131 -11.02 -1.08 -6.94
N GLU A 132 -9.88 -1.66 -7.29
CA GLU A 132 -8.60 -1.35 -6.67
C GLU A 132 -7.74 -0.51 -7.60
N TYR A 133 -7.19 0.57 -7.04
CA TYR A 133 -6.29 1.48 -7.73
C TYR A 133 -5.05 1.76 -6.89
N GLU A 134 -3.95 2.01 -7.58
CA GLU A 134 -2.72 2.47 -6.96
C GLU A 134 -2.25 3.78 -7.58
N LEU A 135 -1.61 4.61 -6.77
CA LEU A 135 -0.87 5.77 -7.22
C LEU A 135 0.60 5.62 -6.84
N GLU A 136 1.48 5.83 -7.81
CA GLU A 136 2.91 5.91 -7.61
C GLU A 136 3.33 7.37 -7.51
N LEU A 137 3.97 7.74 -6.40
CA LEU A 137 4.29 9.12 -6.05
C LEU A 137 5.78 9.27 -5.77
N LEU A 138 6.24 10.52 -5.89
CA LEU A 138 7.52 10.98 -5.36
C LEU A 138 7.31 12.21 -4.48
N ARG A 139 8.06 12.29 -3.38
CA ARG A 139 8.14 13.47 -2.53
C ARG A 139 9.61 13.81 -2.27
N ASP A 140 9.95 15.09 -2.34
CA ASP A 140 11.28 15.58 -1.96
C ASP A 140 11.28 16.23 -0.56
N LYS A 141 12.46 16.62 -0.09
CA LYS A 141 12.65 17.25 1.22
C LYS A 141 11.98 18.65 1.36
N ASN A 142 11.63 19.29 0.25
CA ASN A 142 10.94 20.57 0.21
C ASN A 142 9.41 20.43 0.14
N ASP A 143 8.91 19.21 0.36
CA ASP A 143 7.48 18.87 0.26
C ASP A 143 6.89 19.02 -1.16
N ASN A 144 7.71 19.02 -2.19
CA ASN A 144 7.21 18.88 -3.54
C ASN A 144 6.77 17.43 -3.76
N VAL A 145 5.51 17.24 -4.17
CA VAL A 145 4.90 15.92 -4.41
C VAL A 145 4.39 15.85 -5.85
N ILE A 146 4.68 14.75 -6.51
CA ILE A 146 4.19 14.46 -7.87
C ILE A 146 3.61 13.05 -7.94
N ILE A 147 2.60 12.88 -8.80
CA ILE A 147 2.03 11.58 -9.15
C ILE A 147 2.63 11.13 -10.48
N ILE A 148 3.33 10.00 -10.45
CA ILE A 148 4.00 9.48 -11.64
C ILE A 148 3.03 8.71 -12.52
N CYS A 149 2.18 7.87 -11.91
CA CYS A 149 1.26 7.03 -12.64
C CYS A 149 0.12 6.54 -11.73
N SER A 150 -1.07 6.41 -12.31
CA SER A 150 -2.16 5.63 -11.74
C SER A 150 -2.12 4.20 -12.31
N ILE A 151 -2.47 3.22 -11.48
CA ILE A 151 -2.54 1.81 -11.87
C ILE A 151 -3.91 1.28 -11.44
N GLU A 152 -4.55 0.51 -12.31
CA GLU A 152 -5.81 -0.16 -12.03
C GLU A 152 -5.59 -1.67 -11.98
N ASN A 153 -6.08 -2.30 -10.93
CA ASN A 153 -6.15 -3.75 -10.81
C ASN A 153 -7.44 -4.25 -11.47
N MET A 154 -7.30 -5.13 -12.47
CA MET A 154 -8.44 -5.68 -13.22
C MET A 154 -9.03 -6.94 -12.59
N ASP A 155 -8.28 -7.58 -11.70
CA ASP A 155 -8.75 -8.75 -10.96
C ASP A 155 -9.61 -8.34 -9.75
N PRO A 156 -10.42 -9.26 -9.19
CA PRO A 156 -11.26 -8.96 -8.04
C PRO A 156 -10.46 -8.44 -6.83
N MET A 157 -11.06 -7.50 -6.11
CA MET A 157 -10.50 -6.94 -4.87
C MET A 157 -10.02 -8.04 -3.92
N GLY A 158 -8.79 -7.90 -3.43
CA GLY A 158 -8.11 -8.87 -2.56
C GLY A 158 -7.10 -9.78 -3.27
N ILE A 159 -7.05 -9.78 -4.60
CA ILE A 159 -5.94 -10.38 -5.34
C ILE A 159 -4.82 -9.35 -5.43
N HIS A 160 -3.64 -9.73 -4.92
CA HIS A 160 -2.50 -8.80 -4.87
C HIS A 160 -2.11 -8.32 -6.28
N THR A 161 -1.91 -7.01 -6.45
CA THR A 161 -1.56 -6.38 -7.74
C THR A 161 -0.32 -6.97 -8.40
N GLY A 162 0.62 -7.52 -7.62
CA GLY A 162 1.76 -8.28 -8.14
C GLY A 162 1.36 -9.51 -8.95
N ASP A 163 0.23 -10.11 -8.60
CA ASP A 163 -0.27 -11.39 -9.10
C ASP A 163 -1.48 -11.23 -10.03
N SER A 164 -1.89 -9.99 -10.29
CA SER A 164 -3.08 -9.62 -11.06
C SER A 164 -2.74 -9.07 -12.44
N ILE A 165 -3.75 -9.04 -13.31
CA ILE A 165 -3.73 -8.20 -14.51
C ILE A 165 -3.88 -6.76 -14.07
N THR A 166 -2.92 -5.92 -14.43
CA THR A 166 -2.93 -4.49 -14.07
C THR A 166 -2.73 -3.62 -15.30
N VAL A 167 -3.33 -2.44 -15.27
CA VAL A 167 -3.31 -1.47 -16.36
C VAL A 167 -2.74 -0.14 -15.88
N ALA A 168 -1.84 0.44 -16.63
CA ALA A 168 -1.22 1.74 -16.35
C ALA A 168 -1.22 2.65 -17.59
N PRO A 169 -1.77 3.87 -17.54
CA PRO A 169 -2.55 4.44 -16.44
C PRO A 169 -3.91 3.76 -16.27
N ALA A 170 -4.61 4.05 -15.14
CA ALA A 170 -5.96 3.54 -14.87
C ALA A 170 -6.93 3.93 -16.00
N MET A 171 -7.78 2.98 -16.42
CA MET A 171 -8.65 3.18 -17.58
C MET A 171 -10.10 3.53 -17.21
N THR A 172 -10.60 3.00 -16.09
CA THR A 172 -12.02 3.14 -15.71
C THR A 172 -12.24 4.16 -14.60
N LEU A 173 -11.19 4.88 -14.22
CA LEU A 173 -11.23 5.92 -13.20
C LEU A 173 -11.73 7.23 -13.82
N SER A 174 -12.78 7.83 -13.26
CA SER A 174 -13.23 9.15 -13.67
C SER A 174 -12.19 10.22 -13.29
N ASP A 175 -12.11 11.31 -14.05
CA ASP A 175 -11.18 12.41 -13.72
C ASP A 175 -11.46 12.99 -12.33
N THR A 176 -12.72 13.18 -11.98
CA THR A 176 -13.13 13.67 -10.66
C THR A 176 -12.63 12.77 -9.54
N THR A 177 -12.81 11.46 -9.68
CA THR A 177 -12.37 10.48 -8.67
C THR A 177 -10.84 10.40 -8.64
N TYR A 178 -10.19 10.48 -9.79
CA TYR A 178 -8.73 10.56 -9.87
C TYR A 178 -8.17 11.77 -9.11
N GLN A 179 -8.75 12.97 -9.29
CA GLN A 179 -8.30 14.16 -8.57
C GLN A 179 -8.51 14.02 -7.05
N ARG A 180 -9.65 13.46 -6.62
CA ARG A 180 -9.89 13.16 -5.20
C ARG A 180 -8.84 12.19 -4.64
N MET A 181 -8.51 11.13 -5.38
CA MET A 181 -7.46 10.18 -4.98
C MET A 181 -6.08 10.84 -4.90
N ARG A 182 -5.74 11.74 -5.84
CA ARG A 182 -4.50 12.51 -5.81
C ARG A 182 -4.38 13.35 -4.53
N ASP A 183 -5.43 14.10 -4.21
CA ASP A 183 -5.48 14.94 -3.00
C ASP A 183 -5.33 14.09 -1.73
N MET A 184 -6.02 12.95 -1.68
CA MET A 184 -5.90 12.00 -0.57
C MET A 184 -4.47 11.43 -0.46
N ALA A 185 -3.87 10.98 -1.57
CA ALA A 185 -2.53 10.41 -1.57
C ALA A 185 -1.47 11.42 -1.12
N ILE A 186 -1.55 12.67 -1.58
CA ILE A 186 -0.66 13.76 -1.16
C ILE A 186 -0.83 14.03 0.35
N LYS A 187 -2.08 14.07 0.82
CA LYS A 187 -2.39 14.29 2.24
C LYS A 187 -1.85 13.16 3.11
N MET A 188 -2.01 11.90 2.68
CA MET A 188 -1.45 10.73 3.35
C MET A 188 0.07 10.78 3.41
N MET A 189 0.72 11.05 2.28
CA MET A 189 2.18 11.11 2.18
C MET A 189 2.79 12.19 3.08
N ARG A 190 2.09 13.32 3.26
CA ARG A 190 2.50 14.39 4.20
C ARG A 190 2.31 13.99 5.65
N ALA A 191 1.28 13.20 5.94
CA ALA A 191 0.93 12.82 7.30
C ALA A 191 1.84 11.75 7.90
N ILE A 192 2.48 10.89 7.08
CA ILE A 192 3.34 9.80 7.58
C ILE A 192 4.66 10.29 8.20
N GLY A 193 5.02 11.57 8.07
CA GLY A 193 6.22 12.12 8.69
C GLY A 193 7.33 12.49 7.71
N ASP A 194 8.58 12.35 8.16
CA ASP A 194 9.75 12.71 7.35
C ASP A 194 10.06 11.61 6.32
N PHE A 195 9.81 11.94 5.07
CA PHE A 195 9.94 11.05 3.95
C PHE A 195 10.38 11.81 2.70
N ALA A 196 11.42 11.31 2.03
CA ALA A 196 11.87 11.81 0.73
C ALA A 196 12.24 10.65 -0.18
N GLY A 197 11.41 10.38 -1.19
CA GLY A 197 11.61 9.22 -2.05
C GLY A 197 10.36 8.82 -2.82
N GLY A 198 10.29 7.55 -3.20
CA GLY A 198 9.16 6.94 -3.90
C GLY A 198 8.20 6.25 -2.94
N CYS A 199 6.91 6.40 -3.21
CA CYS A 199 5.83 5.86 -2.40
C CYS A 199 4.74 5.28 -3.28
N ASN A 200 4.11 4.21 -2.81
CA ASN A 200 2.92 3.61 -3.39
C ASN A 200 1.75 3.79 -2.44
N VAL A 201 0.62 4.26 -2.94
CA VAL A 201 -0.63 4.36 -2.18
C VAL A 201 -1.71 3.55 -2.86
N GLN A 202 -2.38 2.69 -2.12
CA GLN A 202 -3.45 1.84 -2.62
C GLN A 202 -4.81 2.31 -2.11
N PHE A 203 -5.78 2.32 -3.02
CA PHE A 203 -7.15 2.74 -2.76
C PHE A 203 -8.14 1.69 -3.24
N ALA A 204 -9.27 1.60 -2.55
CA ALA A 204 -10.46 0.95 -3.07
C ALA A 204 -11.52 2.02 -3.38
N VAL A 205 -12.22 1.83 -4.50
CA VAL A 205 -13.31 2.71 -4.93
C VAL A 205 -14.57 1.88 -5.07
N SER A 206 -15.67 2.35 -4.44
CA SER A 206 -16.96 1.66 -4.52
C SER A 206 -17.48 1.65 -5.96
N PRO A 207 -18.17 0.57 -6.39
CA PRO A 207 -18.71 0.46 -7.75
C PRO A 207 -20.01 1.24 -7.97
N ASP A 208 -20.52 1.89 -6.92
CA ASP A 208 -21.76 2.67 -7.00
C ASP A 208 -21.51 4.11 -7.51
N GLU A 209 -22.59 4.85 -7.75
CA GLU A 209 -22.53 6.23 -8.27
C GLU A 209 -21.84 7.22 -7.32
N LYS A 210 -21.65 6.87 -6.05
CA LYS A 210 -20.98 7.74 -5.08
C LYS A 210 -19.46 7.71 -5.23
N GLU A 211 -18.94 6.63 -5.84
CA GLU A 211 -17.49 6.40 -5.95
C GLU A 211 -16.78 6.73 -4.64
N GLU A 212 -17.24 6.09 -3.54
CA GLU A 212 -16.58 6.22 -2.24
C GLU A 212 -15.15 5.71 -2.36
N ILE A 213 -14.20 6.51 -1.86
CA ILE A 213 -12.78 6.17 -1.89
C ILE A 213 -12.32 5.88 -0.47
N ILE A 214 -11.67 4.74 -0.27
CA ILE A 214 -11.01 4.42 0.98
C ILE A 214 -9.55 4.06 0.74
N ALA A 215 -8.69 4.44 1.70
CA ALA A 215 -7.30 4.06 1.71
C ALA A 215 -7.15 2.60 2.18
N ILE A 216 -6.36 1.83 1.45
CA ILE A 216 -6.01 0.45 1.82
C ILE A 216 -4.69 0.42 2.56
N GLU A 217 -3.64 1.00 1.94
CA GLU A 217 -2.31 1.07 2.51
C GLU A 217 -1.47 2.17 1.85
N ILE A 218 -0.41 2.55 2.52
CA ILE A 218 0.66 3.38 1.98
C ILE A 218 2.00 2.67 2.20
N ASN A 219 2.80 2.58 1.16
CA ASN A 219 4.11 1.94 1.22
C ASN A 219 5.19 3.00 0.97
N PRO A 220 5.94 3.47 2.00
CA PRO A 220 6.96 4.50 1.85
C PRO A 220 8.26 3.93 1.27
N ARG A 221 8.14 3.25 0.16
CA ARG A 221 9.23 2.57 -0.54
C ARG A 221 8.90 2.35 -2.01
N VAL A 222 9.92 2.08 -2.80
CA VAL A 222 9.76 1.60 -4.17
C VAL A 222 9.17 0.18 -4.14
N SER A 223 8.17 -0.06 -4.98
CA SER A 223 7.37 -1.29 -5.03
C SER A 223 7.50 -2.00 -6.38
N ARG A 224 6.83 -3.14 -6.52
CA ARG A 224 6.70 -3.84 -7.81
C ARG A 224 5.92 -3.00 -8.83
N SER A 225 4.91 -2.28 -8.38
CA SER A 225 4.14 -1.35 -9.21
C SER A 225 4.95 -0.13 -9.64
N SER A 226 5.94 0.32 -8.86
CA SER A 226 6.89 1.36 -9.30
C SER A 226 7.67 0.95 -10.54
N ALA A 227 8.01 -0.35 -10.66
CA ALA A 227 8.67 -0.88 -11.86
C ALA A 227 7.74 -0.85 -13.08
N LEU A 228 6.47 -1.21 -12.92
CA LEU A 228 5.45 -1.10 -13.97
C LEU A 228 5.24 0.36 -14.36
N ALA A 229 5.06 1.26 -13.40
CA ALA A 229 4.88 2.68 -13.63
C ALA A 229 6.10 3.29 -14.36
N SER A 230 7.32 2.95 -13.94
CA SER A 230 8.54 3.40 -14.62
C SER A 230 8.62 2.91 -16.07
N LYS A 231 8.21 1.67 -16.33
CA LYS A 231 8.18 1.12 -17.68
C LYS A 231 7.09 1.77 -18.55
N ALA A 232 5.92 2.00 -17.97
CA ALA A 232 4.79 2.61 -18.65
C ALA A 232 5.08 4.08 -19.04
N THR A 233 5.63 4.85 -18.10
CA THR A 233 5.84 6.29 -18.26
C THR A 233 7.20 6.66 -18.85
N GLY A 234 8.19 5.77 -18.76
CA GLY A 234 9.59 6.12 -19.03
C GLY A 234 10.26 6.91 -17.88
N TYR A 235 9.50 7.27 -16.85
CA TYR A 235 10.01 8.03 -15.70
C TYR A 235 10.78 7.10 -14.73
N PRO A 236 12.08 7.34 -14.47
CA PRO A 236 12.92 6.41 -13.71
C PRO A 236 12.73 6.59 -12.19
N ILE A 237 11.61 6.10 -11.64
CA ILE A 237 11.19 6.30 -10.25
C ILE A 237 12.32 5.97 -9.27
N ALA A 238 12.90 4.77 -9.34
CA ALA A 238 13.92 4.35 -8.38
C ALA A 238 15.18 5.24 -8.42
N LYS A 239 15.60 5.68 -9.62
CA LYS A 239 16.75 6.58 -9.77
C LYS A 239 16.48 7.96 -9.16
N ILE A 240 15.30 8.51 -9.42
CA ILE A 240 14.93 9.82 -8.87
C ILE A 240 14.74 9.69 -7.35
N ALA A 241 13.99 8.70 -6.87
CA ALA A 241 13.79 8.44 -5.43
C ALA A 241 15.11 8.32 -4.66
N SER A 242 16.12 7.63 -5.22
CA SER A 242 17.44 7.52 -4.60
C SER A 242 18.14 8.88 -4.50
N LYS A 243 17.97 9.75 -5.47
CA LYS A 243 18.53 11.12 -5.44
C LYS A 243 17.80 12.00 -4.43
N LEU A 244 16.47 11.89 -4.34
CA LEU A 244 15.68 12.61 -3.34
C LEU A 244 16.11 12.21 -1.93
N ALA A 245 16.34 10.93 -1.67
CA ALA A 245 16.79 10.42 -0.38
C ALA A 245 18.15 10.96 0.08
N ILE A 246 19.03 11.37 -0.84
CA ILE A 246 20.32 12.01 -0.51
C ILE A 246 20.24 13.54 -0.53
N GLY A 247 19.02 14.09 -0.66
CA GLY A 247 18.76 15.51 -0.45
C GLY A 247 18.63 16.37 -1.70
N TYR A 248 18.58 15.81 -2.90
CA TYR A 248 18.13 16.56 -4.08
C TYR A 248 16.64 16.88 -4.00
N THR A 249 16.21 17.90 -4.74
CA THR A 249 14.81 18.25 -4.93
C THR A 249 14.37 17.94 -6.37
N LEU A 250 13.06 17.82 -6.60
CA LEU A 250 12.51 17.48 -7.91
C LEU A 250 12.80 18.53 -8.99
N ASP A 251 12.93 19.80 -8.59
CA ASP A 251 13.25 20.89 -9.49
C ASP A 251 14.76 20.97 -9.84
N GLU A 252 15.65 20.43 -8.99
CA GLU A 252 17.08 20.32 -9.25
C GLU A 252 17.45 19.17 -10.20
N LEU A 253 16.52 18.23 -10.43
CA LEU A 253 16.77 17.06 -11.25
C LEU A 253 16.15 17.20 -12.64
N ASP A 254 16.89 16.77 -13.66
CA ASP A 254 16.38 16.74 -15.05
C ASP A 254 15.34 15.63 -15.23
N ASN A 255 14.26 15.98 -15.93
CA ASN A 255 13.31 15.00 -16.44
C ASN A 255 13.97 14.20 -17.56
N GLN A 256 14.15 12.90 -17.35
CA GLN A 256 14.89 12.06 -18.31
C GLN A 256 14.09 11.70 -19.57
N ILE A 257 12.78 11.96 -19.58
CA ILE A 257 11.91 11.77 -20.75
C ILE A 257 12.05 12.97 -21.69
N THR A 258 11.79 14.15 -21.17
CA THR A 258 11.77 15.39 -21.96
C THR A 258 13.17 15.96 -22.23
N LYS A 259 14.11 15.75 -21.29
CA LYS A 259 15.48 16.27 -21.28
C LYS A 259 15.57 17.82 -21.31
N SER A 260 14.44 18.49 -21.14
CA SER A 260 14.32 19.96 -21.22
C SER A 260 13.51 20.56 -20.07
N THR A 261 12.88 19.72 -19.25
CA THR A 261 12.12 20.12 -18.06
C THR A 261 12.70 19.46 -16.81
N SER A 262 12.30 19.93 -15.61
CA SER A 262 12.69 19.30 -14.35
C SER A 262 11.91 18.00 -14.09
N ALA A 263 12.43 17.18 -13.18
CA ALA A 263 11.77 15.96 -12.76
C ALA A 263 10.45 16.22 -12.00
N TYR A 264 10.14 17.47 -11.70
CA TYR A 264 8.89 17.90 -11.07
C TYR A 264 7.66 17.74 -11.98
N PHE A 265 7.85 17.65 -13.31
CA PHE A 265 6.73 17.50 -14.25
C PHE A 265 6.23 16.07 -14.30
N GLU A 266 4.94 15.90 -14.02
CA GLU A 266 4.27 14.61 -14.07
C GLU A 266 4.21 14.06 -15.50
N PRO A 267 4.44 12.76 -15.70
CA PRO A 267 4.24 12.14 -17.02
C PRO A 267 2.77 12.18 -17.46
N THR A 268 2.56 12.43 -18.74
CA THR A 268 1.26 12.32 -19.40
C THR A 268 1.33 11.29 -20.50
N LEU A 269 0.43 10.29 -20.46
CA LEU A 269 0.42 9.16 -21.40
C LEU A 269 -0.81 9.21 -22.29
N ASP A 270 -0.63 8.93 -23.58
CA ASP A 270 -1.66 8.76 -24.60
C ASP A 270 -1.84 7.28 -25.02
N TYR A 271 -1.29 6.37 -24.25
CA TYR A 271 -1.37 4.91 -24.44
C TYR A 271 -1.55 4.21 -23.10
N VAL A 272 -1.84 2.94 -23.16
CA VAL A 272 -2.05 2.07 -21.98
C VAL A 272 -1.08 0.90 -22.03
N ILE A 273 -0.48 0.58 -20.90
CA ILE A 273 0.33 -0.61 -20.72
C ILE A 273 -0.47 -1.62 -19.88
N VAL A 274 -0.58 -2.84 -20.39
CA VAL A 274 -1.21 -3.95 -19.67
C VAL A 274 -0.12 -4.91 -19.20
N LYS A 275 -0.09 -5.17 -17.90
CA LYS A 275 0.74 -6.22 -17.29
C LYS A 275 -0.12 -7.46 -17.06
N ILE A 276 0.29 -8.59 -17.61
CA ILE A 276 -0.36 -9.88 -17.42
C ILE A 276 0.64 -10.82 -16.74
N PRO A 277 0.32 -11.42 -15.57
CA PRO A 277 1.19 -12.36 -14.90
C PRO A 277 1.29 -13.66 -15.72
N ARG A 278 2.47 -14.26 -15.69
CA ARG A 278 2.71 -15.60 -16.24
C ARG A 278 3.28 -16.49 -15.15
N TRP A 279 2.60 -17.56 -14.88
CA TRP A 279 2.97 -18.54 -13.86
C TRP A 279 3.82 -19.67 -14.49
N ASN A 280 4.87 -20.06 -13.80
CA ASN A 280 5.74 -21.17 -14.21
C ASN A 280 5.21 -22.50 -13.65
N PHE A 281 3.99 -22.88 -14.00
CA PHE A 281 3.39 -24.12 -13.52
C PHE A 281 4.22 -25.36 -13.88
N GLU A 282 4.95 -25.32 -15.00
CA GLU A 282 5.85 -26.41 -15.42
C GLU A 282 7.00 -26.70 -14.43
N LYS A 283 7.22 -25.87 -13.43
CA LYS A 283 8.21 -26.09 -12.36
C LYS A 283 7.66 -26.78 -11.12
N PHE A 284 6.37 -27.02 -11.09
CA PHE A 284 5.67 -27.57 -9.95
C PHE A 284 4.93 -28.85 -10.37
N ASP A 285 5.37 -30.00 -9.85
CA ASP A 285 4.72 -31.28 -10.12
C ASP A 285 3.29 -31.26 -9.58
N GLY A 286 2.29 -31.46 -10.45
CA GLY A 286 0.88 -31.52 -10.09
C GLY A 286 0.15 -30.17 -10.02
N ALA A 287 0.73 -29.09 -10.53
CA ALA A 287 0.09 -27.78 -10.67
C ALA A 287 -0.65 -27.66 -12.02
#